data_68e523c879bac3a0566a05b863dc033a
#
_entry.id   68e523c879bac3a0566a05b863dc033a
#
_cell.length_a   1.000
_cell.length_b   1.000
_cell.length_c   1.000
_cell.angle_alpha   90.00
_cell.angle_beta   90.00
_cell.angle_gamma   90.00
#
_symmetry.space_group_name_H-M   'P 1'
#
loop_
_entity.id
_entity.type
_entity.pdbx_description
1 polymer ?
#
loop_
_entity_poly.entity_id
_entity_poly.type
_entity_poly.pdbx_seq_one_letter_code
_entity_poly.pdbx_strand_id
1 'polypeptide(L)'
;MKYISAFSLLLAPLLLLAPAAHATMVAPSSGTFTTTVTSLVPILSADGNSAFELAGTIVVTGTFSGSGPIAFTVLVRATGQDNFLGQFTCFCTVVGQSGSIVIGFTATGVFGVGNSLGGHYTILSGTGGLANLHGQGPFSGTQTPTGFQGVYSGRTLFSA
;
A
#
# COMPACT_ATOMS: atom_id res chain seq x y z
N MET A 1 -34.85 73.13 -24.04
CA MET A 1 -33.99 72.54 -23.02
C MET A 1 -34.30 71.06 -22.94
N LYS A 2 -33.43 70.21 -23.47
CA LYS A 2 -33.60 68.75 -23.48
C LYS A 2 -32.45 68.15 -22.71
N TYR A 3 -32.70 67.55 -21.56
CA TYR A 3 -31.72 66.80 -20.77
C TYR A 3 -31.72 65.35 -21.24
N ILE A 4 -30.57 64.92 -21.78
CA ILE A 4 -30.30 63.52 -22.13
C ILE A 4 -29.53 62.92 -20.95
N SER A 5 -30.20 62.03 -20.17
CA SER A 5 -29.55 61.23 -19.15
C SER A 5 -28.86 60.03 -19.76
N ALA A 6 -27.54 60.03 -19.69
CA ALA A 6 -26.71 58.87 -20.08
C ALA A 6 -26.72 57.84 -18.90
N PHE A 7 -27.35 56.67 -19.15
CA PHE A 7 -27.33 55.54 -18.25
C PHE A 7 -26.10 54.69 -18.56
N SER A 8 -25.02 54.86 -17.79
CA SER A 8 -23.82 54.02 -17.93
C SER A 8 -24.09 52.64 -17.28
N LEU A 9 -24.26 51.65 -18.10
CA LEU A 9 -24.38 50.26 -17.71
C LEU A 9 -22.98 49.74 -17.39
N LEU A 10 -22.63 49.60 -16.11
CA LEU A 10 -21.41 48.93 -15.61
C LEU A 10 -21.61 47.42 -15.73
N LEU A 11 -21.05 46.84 -16.80
CA LEU A 11 -20.96 45.40 -16.96
C LEU A 11 -19.76 44.89 -16.17
N ALA A 12 -19.98 44.39 -14.97
CA ALA A 12 -18.94 43.71 -14.16
C ALA A 12 -18.63 42.34 -14.78
N PRO A 13 -17.37 42.02 -15.08
CA PRO A 13 -17.02 40.68 -15.54
C PRO A 13 -17.09 39.74 -14.33
N LEU A 14 -18.04 38.82 -14.38
CA LEU A 14 -18.14 37.71 -13.46
C LEU A 14 -17.00 36.71 -13.79
N LEU A 15 -15.88 36.81 -13.08
CA LEU A 15 -14.81 35.83 -13.15
C LEU A 15 -15.37 34.52 -12.57
N LEU A 16 -15.75 33.60 -13.45
CA LEU A 16 -15.98 32.20 -13.14
C LEU A 16 -14.65 31.57 -12.71
N LEU A 17 -14.42 31.49 -11.42
CA LEU A 17 -13.40 30.59 -10.86
C LEU A 17 -13.84 29.16 -11.18
N ALA A 18 -13.37 28.63 -12.32
CA ALA A 18 -13.47 27.21 -12.58
C ALA A 18 -12.64 26.48 -11.51
N PRO A 19 -13.21 25.51 -10.78
CA PRO A 19 -12.44 24.69 -9.86
C PRO A 19 -11.35 24.00 -10.69
N ALA A 20 -10.09 24.18 -10.27
CA ALA A 20 -8.98 23.47 -10.89
C ALA A 20 -9.24 21.96 -10.69
N ALA A 21 -9.57 21.27 -11.77
CA ALA A 21 -9.67 19.83 -11.75
C ALA A 21 -8.27 19.30 -11.42
N HIS A 22 -8.07 18.85 -10.18
CA HIS A 22 -6.84 18.18 -9.80
C HIS A 22 -6.79 16.86 -10.57
N ALA A 23 -5.96 16.82 -11.59
CA ALA A 23 -5.74 15.62 -12.37
C ALA A 23 -5.16 14.55 -11.41
N THR A 24 -5.90 13.48 -11.22
CA THR A 24 -5.47 12.31 -10.44
C THR A 24 -4.28 11.68 -11.17
N MET A 25 -3.07 11.94 -10.73
CA MET A 25 -1.86 11.41 -11.37
C MET A 25 -1.57 10.01 -10.81
N VAL A 26 -1.69 9.01 -11.66
CA VAL A 26 -1.20 7.66 -11.37
C VAL A 26 0.32 7.66 -11.57
N ALA A 27 1.06 7.38 -10.51
CA ALA A 27 2.52 7.29 -10.53
C ALA A 27 2.99 5.84 -10.38
N PRO A 28 4.10 5.44 -11.01
CA PRO A 28 4.73 4.15 -10.74
C PRO A 28 5.24 4.12 -9.30
N SER A 29 5.16 2.96 -8.66
CA SER A 29 5.72 2.70 -7.35
C SER A 29 6.68 1.52 -7.41
N SER A 30 7.79 1.60 -6.67
CA SER A 30 8.75 0.52 -6.55
C SER A 30 9.63 0.68 -5.32
N GLY A 31 10.19 -0.43 -4.87
CA GLY A 31 11.10 -0.42 -3.73
C GLY A 31 11.40 -1.81 -3.22
N THR A 32 11.94 -1.87 -2.02
CA THR A 32 12.27 -3.11 -1.32
C THR A 32 11.51 -3.22 -0.02
N PHE A 33 11.41 -4.43 0.50
CA PHE A 33 10.92 -4.69 1.84
C PHE A 33 11.79 -5.72 2.55
N THR A 34 11.84 -5.59 3.87
CA THR A 34 12.44 -6.59 4.76
C THR A 34 11.51 -6.76 5.96
N THR A 35 11.16 -8.01 6.28
CA THR A 35 10.40 -8.33 7.48
C THR A 35 11.25 -9.05 8.49
N THR A 36 10.96 -8.82 9.77
CA THR A 36 11.50 -9.61 10.88
C THR A 36 10.33 -10.22 11.64
N VAL A 37 10.24 -11.54 11.61
CA VAL A 37 9.20 -12.30 12.33
C VAL A 37 9.64 -12.46 13.79
N THR A 38 8.79 -12.05 14.71
CA THR A 38 9.03 -12.14 16.16
C THR A 38 8.13 -13.15 16.85
N SER A 39 7.06 -13.58 16.18
CA SER A 39 6.12 -14.58 16.67
C SER A 39 5.70 -15.52 15.55
N LEU A 40 5.66 -16.82 15.85
CA LEU A 40 5.13 -17.87 14.98
C LEU A 40 4.30 -18.82 15.84
N VAL A 41 3.00 -18.86 15.59
CA VAL A 41 2.04 -19.66 16.36
C VAL A 41 1.35 -20.66 15.44
N PRO A 42 1.43 -21.97 15.69
CA PRO A 42 0.63 -22.95 14.95
C PRO A 42 -0.84 -22.82 15.35
N ILE A 43 -1.74 -22.74 14.37
CA ILE A 43 -3.18 -22.59 14.58
C ILE A 43 -3.98 -23.81 14.09
N LEU A 44 -3.43 -24.58 13.17
CA LEU A 44 -4.07 -25.77 12.62
C LEU A 44 -3.01 -26.77 12.13
N SER A 45 -3.30 -28.06 12.33
CA SER A 45 -2.60 -29.16 11.65
C SER A 45 -3.60 -30.28 11.41
N ALA A 46 -3.93 -30.54 10.14
CA ALA A 46 -4.86 -31.60 9.72
C ALA A 46 -4.54 -32.06 8.30
N ASP A 47 -4.66 -33.36 8.05
CA ASP A 47 -4.57 -33.96 6.71
C ASP A 47 -3.28 -33.60 5.94
N GLY A 48 -2.16 -33.47 6.66
CA GLY A 48 -0.87 -33.07 6.06
C GLY A 48 -0.73 -31.57 5.75
N ASN A 49 -1.73 -30.76 6.08
CA ASN A 49 -1.66 -29.30 5.99
C ASN A 49 -1.42 -28.72 7.40
N SER A 50 -0.74 -27.58 7.43
CA SER A 50 -0.50 -26.82 8.67
C SER A 50 -0.77 -25.34 8.41
N ALA A 51 -1.31 -24.65 9.40
CA ALA A 51 -1.47 -23.21 9.33
C ALA A 51 -0.75 -22.55 10.52
N PHE A 52 -0.11 -21.45 10.24
CA PHE A 52 0.67 -20.66 11.19
C PHE A 52 0.24 -19.20 11.11
N GLU A 53 0.13 -18.58 12.28
CA GLU A 53 0.01 -17.13 12.39
C GLU A 53 1.39 -16.55 12.73
N LEU A 54 1.81 -15.57 11.94
CA LEU A 54 3.09 -14.89 12.08
C LEU A 54 2.86 -13.41 12.35
N ALA A 55 3.65 -12.86 13.26
CA ALA A 55 3.68 -11.44 13.54
C ALA A 55 5.12 -10.93 13.65
N GLY A 56 5.32 -9.65 13.37
CA GLY A 56 6.63 -9.05 13.40
C GLY A 56 6.62 -7.60 12.95
N THR A 57 7.73 -7.17 12.37
CA THR A 57 7.90 -5.83 11.82
C THR A 57 8.31 -5.90 10.36
N ILE A 58 7.94 -4.87 9.60
CA ILE A 58 8.34 -4.67 8.22
C ILE A 58 8.99 -3.30 8.07
N VAL A 59 10.05 -3.25 7.29
CA VAL A 59 10.68 -2.02 6.79
C VAL A 59 10.50 -2.00 5.29
N VAL A 60 10.01 -0.89 4.76
CA VAL A 60 9.87 -0.65 3.31
C VAL A 60 10.71 0.55 2.90
N THR A 61 11.27 0.49 1.70
CA THR A 61 12.08 1.56 1.10
C THR A 61 11.64 1.82 -0.34
N GLY A 62 12.06 2.92 -0.91
CA GLY A 62 11.66 3.32 -2.25
C GLY A 62 10.47 4.28 -2.22
N THR A 63 9.45 4.04 -3.04
CA THR A 63 8.25 4.90 -3.10
C THR A 63 7.56 4.99 -1.74
N PHE A 64 7.42 3.87 -1.02
CA PHE A 64 7.02 3.83 0.38
C PHE A 64 8.30 3.80 1.21
N SER A 65 8.49 4.74 2.11
CA SER A 65 9.66 4.79 2.99
C SER A 65 9.20 4.84 4.44
N GLY A 66 9.40 3.74 5.17
CA GLY A 66 8.97 3.64 6.56
C GLY A 66 8.96 2.23 7.11
N SER A 67 8.28 2.05 8.22
CA SER A 67 8.20 0.75 8.92
C SER A 67 6.92 0.62 9.72
N GLY A 68 6.63 -0.60 10.17
CA GLY A 68 5.53 -0.85 11.10
C GLY A 68 5.28 -2.33 11.37
N PRO A 69 4.22 -2.64 12.10
CA PRO A 69 3.84 -4.02 12.42
C PRO A 69 3.27 -4.75 11.21
N ILE A 70 3.57 -6.04 11.11
CA ILE A 70 3.03 -6.96 10.13
C ILE A 70 2.45 -8.18 10.83
N ALA A 71 1.30 -8.66 10.34
CA ALA A 71 0.70 -9.91 10.76
C ALA A 71 0.13 -10.65 9.54
N PHE A 72 0.35 -11.95 9.46
CA PHE A 72 -0.12 -12.76 8.35
C PHE A 72 -0.24 -14.24 8.73
N THR A 73 -1.07 -14.95 7.98
CA THR A 73 -1.24 -16.38 8.07
C THR A 73 -0.56 -17.08 6.91
N VAL A 74 0.11 -18.18 7.19
CA VAL A 74 0.65 -19.09 6.18
C VAL A 74 -0.11 -20.41 6.27
N LEU A 75 -0.72 -20.84 5.17
CA LEU A 75 -1.25 -22.17 5.00
C LEU A 75 -0.24 -23.02 4.24
N VAL A 76 0.49 -23.86 4.96
CA VAL A 76 1.44 -24.83 4.43
C VAL A 76 0.67 -26.05 3.97
N ARG A 77 0.78 -26.40 2.69
CA ARG A 77 0.06 -27.51 2.07
C ARG A 77 0.95 -28.73 1.86
N ALA A 78 0.39 -29.91 2.03
CA ALA A 78 1.07 -31.16 1.70
C ALA A 78 1.56 -31.22 0.23
N THR A 79 0.96 -30.45 -0.67
CA THR A 79 1.34 -30.35 -2.07
C THR A 79 2.58 -29.49 -2.30
N GLY A 80 3.11 -28.78 -1.28
CA GLY A 80 4.31 -27.94 -1.38
C GLY A 80 4.08 -26.58 -2.02
N GLN A 81 2.82 -26.16 -2.23
CA GLN A 81 2.50 -24.79 -2.61
C GLN A 81 1.65 -24.12 -1.53
N ASP A 82 2.25 -23.16 -0.88
CA ASP A 82 1.71 -22.52 0.31
C ASP A 82 1.06 -21.18 -0.03
N ASN A 83 0.08 -20.80 0.77
CA ASN A 83 -0.61 -19.53 0.64
C ASN A 83 -0.29 -18.63 1.83
N PHE A 84 -0.08 -17.36 1.53
CA PHE A 84 0.18 -16.30 2.48
C PHE A 84 -0.92 -15.25 2.35
N LEU A 85 -1.49 -14.84 3.48
CA LEU A 85 -2.52 -13.80 3.54
C LEU A 85 -2.27 -12.95 4.78
N GLY A 86 -2.19 -11.65 4.62
CA GLY A 86 -1.99 -10.75 5.75
C GLY A 86 -2.10 -9.29 5.43
N GLN A 87 -1.71 -8.52 6.42
CA GLN A 87 -1.65 -7.07 6.31
C GLN A 87 -0.53 -6.50 7.17
N PHE A 88 -0.11 -5.30 6.84
CA PHE A 88 0.79 -4.52 7.66
C PHE A 88 0.40 -3.04 7.68
N THR A 89 0.77 -2.37 8.76
CA THR A 89 0.66 -0.92 8.85
C THR A 89 2.04 -0.34 8.62
N CYS A 90 2.15 0.60 7.69
CA CYS A 90 3.38 1.36 7.49
C CYS A 90 3.19 2.78 7.98
N PHE A 91 4.03 3.22 8.90
CA PHE A 91 4.24 4.63 9.20
C PHE A 91 5.23 5.16 8.18
N CYS A 92 4.70 5.73 7.11
CA CYS A 92 5.46 5.95 5.88
C CYS A 92 5.44 7.40 5.42
N THR A 93 6.46 7.73 4.63
CA THR A 93 6.47 8.89 3.74
C THR A 93 6.36 8.42 2.30
N VAL A 94 5.46 9.03 1.54
CA VAL A 94 5.20 8.75 0.11
C VAL A 94 5.12 10.09 -0.62
N VAL A 95 6.04 10.34 -1.56
CA VAL A 95 6.11 11.61 -2.35
C VAL A 95 6.07 12.84 -1.44
N GLY A 96 6.82 12.81 -0.31
CA GLY A 96 6.88 13.92 0.65
C GLY A 96 5.68 14.06 1.59
N GLN A 97 4.63 13.25 1.45
CA GLN A 97 3.49 13.21 2.36
C GLN A 97 3.72 12.14 3.42
N SER A 98 3.45 12.45 4.68
CA SER A 98 3.64 11.52 5.80
C SER A 98 2.32 11.12 6.44
N GLY A 99 2.25 9.88 6.91
CA GLY A 99 1.07 9.32 7.58
C GLY A 99 1.24 7.84 7.85
N SER A 100 0.14 7.16 8.11
CA SER A 100 0.12 5.70 8.14
C SER A 100 -0.72 5.14 7.00
N ILE A 101 -0.32 4.00 6.46
CA ILE A 101 -1.11 3.22 5.50
C ILE A 101 -1.24 1.79 5.98
N VAL A 102 -2.42 1.21 5.74
CA VAL A 102 -2.65 -0.22 5.92
C VAL A 102 -2.61 -0.87 4.54
N ILE A 103 -1.75 -1.86 4.40
CA ILE A 103 -1.54 -2.60 3.16
C ILE A 103 -1.92 -4.07 3.39
N GLY A 104 -2.88 -4.56 2.63
CA GLY A 104 -3.21 -5.99 2.56
C GLY A 104 -2.39 -6.66 1.46
N PHE A 105 -2.06 -7.93 1.66
CA PHE A 105 -1.35 -8.72 0.67
C PHE A 105 -1.77 -10.17 0.64
N THR A 106 -1.61 -10.78 -0.52
CA THR A 106 -1.71 -12.23 -0.73
C THR A 106 -0.51 -12.70 -1.53
N ALA A 107 0.01 -13.88 -1.21
CA ALA A 107 1.10 -14.48 -1.96
C ALA A 107 0.97 -16.01 -2.02
N THR A 108 1.69 -16.58 -2.95
CA THR A 108 1.94 -18.03 -3.04
C THR A 108 3.44 -18.30 -3.15
N GLY A 109 3.86 -19.45 -2.66
CA GLY A 109 5.27 -19.84 -2.69
C GLY A 109 5.49 -21.12 -1.91
N VAL A 110 6.70 -21.32 -1.44
CA VAL A 110 7.06 -22.42 -0.55
C VAL A 110 7.53 -21.83 0.79
N PHE A 111 6.91 -22.23 1.88
CA PHE A 111 7.33 -21.79 3.21
C PHE A 111 8.61 -22.53 3.62
N GLY A 112 9.65 -21.78 3.92
CA GLY A 112 10.95 -22.31 4.33
C GLY A 112 12.10 -21.41 3.86
N VAL A 113 13.15 -21.34 4.67
CA VAL A 113 14.32 -20.49 4.42
C VAL A 113 14.94 -20.77 3.05
N GLY A 114 15.23 -19.72 2.30
CA GLY A 114 15.78 -19.79 0.95
C GLY A 114 14.74 -19.94 -0.17
N ASN A 115 13.49 -20.25 0.17
CA ASN A 115 12.43 -20.39 -0.80
C ASN A 115 11.83 -19.04 -1.20
N SER A 116 11.35 -18.97 -2.45
CA SER A 116 10.75 -17.78 -3.04
C SER A 116 9.23 -17.78 -2.87
N LEU A 117 8.66 -16.57 -2.79
CA LEU A 117 7.25 -16.31 -2.87
C LEU A 117 6.97 -15.12 -3.79
N GLY A 118 5.76 -15.05 -4.31
CA GLY A 118 5.30 -13.92 -5.11
C GLY A 118 3.82 -13.66 -4.88
N GLY A 119 3.43 -12.41 -4.99
CA GLY A 119 2.05 -12.03 -4.67
C GLY A 119 1.69 -10.62 -5.12
N HIS A 120 0.58 -10.16 -4.57
CA HIS A 120 0.05 -8.81 -4.81
C HIS A 120 -0.26 -8.11 -3.51
N TYR A 121 -0.05 -6.80 -3.49
CA TYR A 121 -0.42 -5.91 -2.41
C TYR A 121 -1.46 -4.89 -2.87
N THR A 122 -2.25 -4.40 -1.92
CA THR A 122 -3.22 -3.31 -2.12
C THR A 122 -3.23 -2.41 -0.88
N ILE A 123 -3.20 -1.10 -1.08
CA ILE A 123 -3.40 -0.12 -0.02
C ILE A 123 -4.89 -0.11 0.34
N LEU A 124 -5.21 -0.48 1.57
CA LEU A 124 -6.58 -0.59 2.08
C LEU A 124 -7.09 0.72 2.67
N SER A 125 -6.22 1.46 3.35
CA SER A 125 -6.55 2.74 3.96
C SER A 125 -5.28 3.55 4.27
N GLY A 126 -5.46 4.85 4.50
CA GLY A 126 -4.39 5.74 4.92
C GLY A 126 -4.87 6.80 5.91
N THR A 127 -3.93 7.47 6.58
CA THR A 127 -4.18 8.58 7.51
C THR A 127 -3.18 9.71 7.29
N GLY A 128 -3.46 10.89 7.87
CA GLY A 128 -2.59 12.05 7.71
C GLY A 128 -2.47 12.48 6.25
N GLY A 129 -1.28 12.81 5.80
CA GLY A 129 -1.01 13.15 4.39
C GLY A 129 -1.24 12.00 3.40
N LEU A 130 -1.45 10.77 3.90
CA LEU A 130 -1.69 9.57 3.08
C LEU A 130 -3.15 9.11 3.09
N ALA A 131 -4.09 9.90 3.63
CA ALA A 131 -5.50 9.53 3.75
C ALA A 131 -6.17 9.16 2.41
N ASN A 132 -5.76 9.82 1.34
CA ASN A 132 -6.30 9.62 -0.01
C ASN A 132 -5.35 8.84 -0.93
N LEU A 133 -4.36 8.13 -0.35
CA LEU A 133 -3.43 7.32 -1.12
C LEU A 133 -4.06 5.97 -1.45
N HIS A 134 -4.07 5.64 -2.73
CA HIS A 134 -4.44 4.34 -3.27
C HIS A 134 -3.26 3.72 -3.99
N GLY A 135 -3.19 2.41 -4.02
CA GLY A 135 -2.12 1.73 -4.75
C GLY A 135 -2.24 0.22 -4.69
N GLN A 136 -1.64 -0.40 -5.67
CA GLN A 136 -1.56 -1.86 -5.77
C GLN A 136 -0.43 -2.28 -6.70
N GLY A 137 0.02 -3.50 -6.55
CA GLY A 137 1.00 -4.08 -7.44
C GLY A 137 1.53 -5.43 -7.01
N PRO A 138 2.35 -6.05 -7.84
CA PRO A 138 3.03 -7.28 -7.51
C PRO A 138 4.20 -7.04 -6.56
N PHE A 139 4.55 -8.10 -5.84
CA PHE A 139 5.80 -8.21 -5.11
C PHE A 139 6.37 -9.62 -5.23
N SER A 140 7.66 -9.74 -5.03
CA SER A 140 8.35 -11.03 -4.93
C SER A 140 9.42 -10.95 -3.84
N GLY A 141 9.69 -12.09 -3.23
CA GLY A 141 10.66 -12.15 -2.15
C GLY A 141 11.16 -13.55 -1.88
N THR A 142 12.06 -13.62 -0.90
CA THR A 142 12.67 -14.87 -0.45
C THR A 142 12.59 -14.91 1.09
N GLN A 143 12.32 -16.08 1.63
CA GLN A 143 12.35 -16.28 3.07
C GLN A 143 13.80 -16.33 3.57
N THR A 144 14.08 -15.55 4.61
CA THR A 144 15.35 -15.52 5.33
C THR A 144 15.22 -16.23 6.68
N PRO A 145 16.32 -16.48 7.40
CA PRO A 145 16.22 -17.07 8.75
C PRO A 145 15.40 -16.26 9.76
N THR A 146 15.26 -14.93 9.54
CA THR A 146 14.56 -14.02 10.46
C THR A 146 13.23 -13.49 9.93
N GLY A 147 12.87 -13.80 8.67
CA GLY A 147 11.65 -13.29 8.06
C GLY A 147 11.66 -13.38 6.54
N PHE A 148 11.37 -12.29 5.86
CA PHE A 148 11.30 -12.23 4.40
C PHE A 148 11.95 -10.95 3.89
N GLN A 149 12.53 -11.02 2.70
CA GLN A 149 13.05 -9.84 1.99
C GLN A 149 12.67 -9.91 0.51
N GLY A 150 12.49 -8.74 -0.11
CA GLY A 150 12.12 -8.74 -1.52
C GLY A 150 11.94 -7.35 -2.09
N VAL A 151 11.30 -7.33 -3.25
CA VAL A 151 11.01 -6.13 -4.02
C VAL A 151 9.50 -6.02 -4.28
N TYR A 152 9.02 -4.81 -4.41
CA TYR A 152 7.68 -4.52 -4.87
C TYR A 152 7.70 -3.55 -6.04
N SER A 153 6.67 -3.60 -6.86
CA SER A 153 6.40 -2.63 -7.92
C SER A 153 4.89 -2.42 -8.04
N GLY A 154 4.47 -1.37 -8.73
CA GLY A 154 3.05 -1.14 -8.89
C GLY A 154 2.71 0.27 -9.32
N ARG A 155 1.54 0.71 -8.93
CA ARG A 155 1.03 2.06 -9.19
C ARG A 155 0.40 2.63 -7.93
N THR A 156 0.60 3.93 -7.74
CA THR A 156 -0.01 4.70 -6.67
C THR A 156 -0.67 5.94 -7.22
N LEU A 157 -1.69 6.43 -6.54
CA LEU A 157 -2.34 7.69 -6.84
C LEU A 157 -2.88 8.32 -5.54
N PHE A 158 -2.87 9.64 -5.49
CA PHE A 158 -3.65 10.40 -4.53
C PHE A 158 -4.96 10.81 -5.19
N SER A 159 -6.10 10.42 -4.62
CA SER A 159 -7.40 10.94 -5.03
C SER A 159 -7.60 12.36 -4.46
N ALA A 160 -8.30 13.18 -5.23
CA ALA A 160 -8.68 14.51 -4.78
C ALA A 160 -9.77 14.48 -3.70
#